data_2c39a7324f48b4c28de19db9317cd816
#
_entry.id   2c39a7324f48b4c28de19db9317cd816
#
_cell.length_a   1.000
_cell.length_b   1.000
_cell.length_c   1.000
_cell.angle_alpha   90.00
_cell.angle_beta   90.00
_cell.angle_gamma   90.00
#
_symmetry.space_group_name_H-M   'P 1'
#
loop_
_entity.id
_entity.type
_entity.pdbx_description
1 polymer ?
#
loop_
_entity_poly.entity_id
_entity_poly.type
_entity_poly.pdbx_seq_one_letter_code
_entity_poly.pdbx_strand_id
1 'polypeptide(L)'
;FISGAIKEGSTVFIDNEGLIKQLPAPLSVHVYRLVWRQTLFLGHNLIIWLLLILIFPPHLGWEFFLFIPALGLFLVNGVWVAMFFGIIATRFRDVAPLLEALVQLLFYVTPIVWMTDTLHEQGGAVSQRARIAELNPLYHYLEVVRSPMIGEPVAAYHWLIVIACTLVGLFIALLVMKR
;
A
#
# COMPACT_ATOMS: atom_id res chain seq x y z
N PHE A 1 5.00 0.79 -4.13
CA PHE A 1 4.30 -0.51 -3.98
C PHE A 1 2.78 -0.34 -4.05
N ILE A 2 2.14 0.35 -3.08
CA ILE A 2 0.67 0.48 -3.01
C ILE A 2 0.10 1.06 -4.32
N SER A 3 0.65 2.16 -4.79
CA SER A 3 0.21 2.79 -6.05
C SER A 3 0.32 1.84 -7.24
N GLY A 4 1.41 1.09 -7.33
CA GLY A 4 1.60 0.07 -8.37
C GLY A 4 0.61 -1.08 -8.23
N ALA A 5 0.38 -1.58 -7.01
CA ALA A 5 -0.58 -2.65 -6.76
C ALA A 5 -2.02 -2.25 -7.13
N ILE A 6 -2.42 -0.99 -6.93
CA ILE A 6 -3.73 -0.49 -7.32
C ILE A 6 -3.81 -0.29 -8.85
N LYS A 7 -2.86 0.46 -9.45
CA LYS A 7 -2.88 0.79 -10.87
C LYS A 7 -2.77 -0.45 -11.76
N GLU A 8 -1.69 -1.19 -11.60
CA GLU A 8 -1.45 -2.39 -12.40
C GLU A 8 -2.35 -3.57 -11.98
N GLY A 9 -2.78 -3.60 -10.70
CA GLY A 9 -3.76 -4.56 -10.20
C GLY A 9 -5.11 -4.40 -10.89
N SER A 10 -5.54 -3.18 -11.15
CA SER A 10 -6.81 -2.93 -11.85
C SER A 10 -6.82 -3.43 -13.30
N THR A 11 -5.67 -3.48 -13.98
CA THR A 11 -5.57 -3.97 -15.36
C THR A 11 -5.05 -5.40 -15.48
N VAL A 12 -4.70 -6.05 -14.36
CA VAL A 12 -3.99 -7.34 -14.35
C VAL A 12 -4.67 -8.45 -15.16
N PHE A 13 -5.99 -8.53 -15.14
CA PHE A 13 -6.73 -9.53 -15.92
C PHE A 13 -6.99 -9.09 -17.34
N ILE A 14 -7.12 -7.79 -17.59
CA ILE A 14 -7.30 -7.21 -18.94
C ILE A 14 -6.02 -7.40 -19.73
N ASP A 15 -4.87 -7.04 -19.16
CA ASP A 15 -3.57 -7.13 -19.82
C ASP A 15 -3.14 -8.59 -20.09
N ASN A 16 -3.62 -9.53 -19.28
CA ASN A 16 -3.32 -10.95 -19.43
C ASN A 16 -4.48 -11.75 -20.07
N GLU A 17 -5.48 -11.11 -20.66
CA GLU A 17 -6.67 -11.77 -21.24
C GLU A 17 -6.30 -12.87 -22.24
N GLY A 18 -5.32 -12.61 -23.12
CA GLY A 18 -4.86 -13.59 -24.09
C GLY A 18 -4.25 -14.85 -23.43
N LEU A 19 -3.47 -14.66 -22.37
CA LEU A 19 -2.84 -15.75 -21.64
C LEU A 19 -3.88 -16.57 -20.84
N ILE A 20 -4.83 -15.87 -20.21
CA ILE A 20 -5.91 -16.48 -19.42
C ILE A 20 -6.79 -17.39 -20.30
N LYS A 21 -7.05 -16.97 -21.56
CA LYS A 21 -7.83 -17.77 -22.52
C LYS A 21 -7.09 -18.98 -23.06
N GLN A 22 -5.77 -18.93 -23.13
CA GLN A 22 -4.94 -20.00 -23.71
C GLN A 22 -4.49 -21.04 -22.67
N LEU A 23 -4.28 -20.65 -21.43
CA LEU A 23 -3.75 -21.49 -20.38
C LEU A 23 -4.77 -21.67 -19.25
N PRO A 24 -5.09 -22.90 -18.85
CA PRO A 24 -5.99 -23.18 -17.73
C PRO A 24 -5.29 -22.94 -16.38
N ALA A 25 -4.82 -21.71 -16.15
CA ALA A 25 -4.18 -21.32 -14.91
C ALA A 25 -5.17 -20.55 -14.00
N PRO A 26 -5.12 -20.73 -12.68
CA PRO A 26 -5.97 -19.98 -11.76
C PRO A 26 -5.63 -18.48 -11.83
N LEU A 27 -6.66 -17.63 -11.78
CA LEU A 27 -6.54 -16.17 -11.88
C LEU A 27 -5.58 -15.58 -10.83
N SER A 28 -5.49 -16.21 -9.65
CA SER A 28 -4.59 -15.80 -8.57
C SER A 28 -3.11 -15.79 -8.96
N VAL A 29 -2.71 -16.63 -9.92
CA VAL A 29 -1.31 -16.67 -10.41
C VAL A 29 -0.89 -15.33 -11.01
N HIS A 30 -1.78 -14.68 -11.78
CA HIS A 30 -1.52 -13.36 -12.38
C HIS A 30 -1.37 -12.29 -11.31
N VAL A 31 -2.19 -12.35 -10.26
CA VAL A 31 -2.10 -11.45 -9.10
C VAL A 31 -0.79 -11.64 -8.33
N TYR A 32 -0.43 -12.89 -8.02
CA TYR A 32 0.84 -13.18 -7.32
C TYR A 32 2.06 -12.72 -8.13
N ARG A 33 2.05 -12.93 -9.45
CA ARG A 33 3.10 -12.45 -10.34
C ARG A 33 3.25 -10.93 -10.30
N LEU A 34 2.13 -10.21 -10.29
CA LEU A 34 2.10 -8.75 -10.17
C LEU A 34 2.66 -8.31 -8.81
N VAL A 35 2.15 -8.86 -7.72
CA VAL A 35 2.60 -8.52 -6.36
C VAL A 35 4.08 -8.83 -6.20
N TRP A 36 4.57 -9.96 -6.73
CA TRP A 36 5.98 -10.30 -6.72
C TRP A 36 6.84 -9.26 -7.45
N ARG A 37 6.40 -8.82 -8.64
CA ARG A 37 7.08 -7.77 -9.38
C ARG A 37 7.14 -6.45 -8.59
N GLN A 38 6.04 -6.05 -7.99
CA GLN A 38 5.97 -4.84 -7.14
C GLN A 38 6.87 -4.97 -5.89
N THR A 39 7.00 -6.18 -5.36
CA THR A 39 7.90 -6.47 -4.23
C THR A 39 9.36 -6.33 -4.64
N LEU A 40 9.73 -6.78 -5.83
CA LEU A 40 11.08 -6.59 -6.36
C LEU A 40 11.40 -5.10 -6.54
N PHE A 41 10.46 -4.30 -7.07
CA PHE A 41 10.63 -2.85 -7.14
C PHE A 41 10.76 -2.20 -5.77
N LEU A 42 9.97 -2.63 -4.79
CA LEU A 42 10.11 -2.16 -3.42
C LEU A 42 11.49 -2.52 -2.84
N GLY A 43 11.91 -3.77 -3.01
CA GLY A 43 13.25 -4.22 -2.58
C GLY A 43 14.38 -3.41 -3.22
N HIS A 44 14.26 -3.09 -4.51
CA HIS A 44 15.24 -2.24 -5.19
C HIS A 44 15.29 -0.82 -4.59
N ASN A 45 14.13 -0.22 -4.29
CA ASN A 45 14.07 1.08 -3.63
C ASN A 45 14.60 1.04 -2.19
N LEU A 46 14.47 -0.09 -1.48
CA LEU A 46 15.06 -0.26 -0.15
C LEU A 46 16.59 -0.23 -0.16
N ILE A 47 17.25 -0.53 -1.28
CA ILE A 47 18.70 -0.38 -1.42
C ILE A 47 19.12 1.08 -1.22
N ILE A 48 18.35 2.02 -1.77
CA ILE A 48 18.61 3.47 -1.61
C ILE A 48 18.49 3.84 -0.13
N TRP A 49 17.48 3.35 0.54
CA TRP A 49 17.29 3.56 1.97
C TRP A 49 18.44 2.96 2.81
N LEU A 50 18.91 1.75 2.47
CA LEU A 50 20.07 1.14 3.12
C LEU A 50 21.34 1.99 2.96
N LEU A 51 21.56 2.57 1.78
CA LEU A 51 22.68 3.50 1.53
C LEU A 51 22.55 4.77 2.37
N LEU A 52 21.32 5.30 2.53
CA LEU A 52 21.07 6.46 3.38
C LEU A 52 21.37 6.16 4.86
N ILE A 53 21.00 5.01 5.37
CA ILE A 53 21.32 4.59 6.75
C ILE A 53 22.84 4.45 6.96
N LEU A 54 23.55 3.98 5.94
CA LEU A 54 25.00 3.84 6.02
C LEU A 54 25.71 5.20 6.15
N ILE A 55 25.16 6.24 5.49
CA ILE A 55 25.71 7.61 5.49
C ILE A 55 25.23 8.40 6.72
N PHE A 56 23.96 8.24 7.09
CA PHE A 56 23.29 8.92 8.19
C PHE A 56 22.67 7.88 9.13
N PRO A 57 23.45 7.24 10.02
CA PRO A 57 22.93 6.17 10.87
C PRO A 57 21.90 6.74 11.87
N PRO A 58 20.61 6.37 11.76
CA PRO A 58 19.63 6.68 12.80
C PRO A 58 19.87 5.80 14.04
N HIS A 59 19.32 6.20 15.15
CA HIS A 59 19.32 5.36 16.36
C HIS A 59 18.30 4.23 16.17
N LEU A 60 18.73 3.12 15.54
CA LEU A 60 17.89 1.95 15.32
C LEU A 60 17.72 1.16 16.61
N GLY A 61 16.51 1.16 17.15
CA GLY A 61 16.10 0.34 18.29
C GLY A 61 15.44 -0.99 17.87
N TRP A 62 14.75 -1.61 18.82
CA TRP A 62 13.96 -2.81 18.56
C TRP A 62 12.79 -2.55 17.60
N GLU A 63 12.33 -1.33 17.50
CA GLU A 63 11.28 -0.85 16.62
C GLU A 63 11.57 -1.17 15.17
N PHE A 64 12.85 -1.20 14.77
CA PHE A 64 13.28 -1.55 13.43
C PHE A 64 12.76 -2.92 12.97
N PHE A 65 12.72 -3.91 13.88
CA PHE A 65 12.22 -5.25 13.52
C PHE A 65 10.73 -5.27 13.16
N LEU A 66 9.95 -4.26 13.58
CA LEU A 66 8.54 -4.12 13.19
C LEU A 66 8.35 -3.82 11.70
N PHE A 67 9.40 -3.40 11.02
CA PHE A 67 9.38 -3.26 9.57
C PHE A 67 9.10 -4.58 8.83
N ILE A 68 9.56 -5.72 9.36
CA ILE A 68 9.35 -7.04 8.74
C ILE A 68 7.85 -7.42 8.68
N PRO A 69 7.10 -7.43 9.80
CA PRO A 69 5.66 -7.68 9.74
C PRO A 69 4.91 -6.62 8.95
N ALA A 70 5.35 -5.36 8.96
CA ALA A 70 4.77 -4.31 8.11
C ALA A 70 4.87 -4.65 6.63
N LEU A 71 6.03 -5.10 6.16
CA LEU A 71 6.20 -5.59 4.78
C LEU A 71 5.27 -6.77 4.48
N GLY A 72 5.16 -7.73 5.40
CA GLY A 72 4.23 -8.85 5.26
C GLY A 72 2.78 -8.39 5.04
N LEU A 73 2.31 -7.42 5.83
CA LEU A 73 0.99 -6.82 5.66
C LEU A 73 0.86 -6.10 4.29
N PHE A 74 1.90 -5.42 3.83
CA PHE A 74 1.91 -4.79 2.51
C PHE A 74 1.71 -5.81 1.38
N LEU A 75 2.40 -6.94 1.44
CA LEU A 75 2.27 -8.01 0.44
C LEU A 75 0.84 -8.55 0.42
N VAL A 76 0.29 -8.86 1.58
CA VAL A 76 -1.08 -9.36 1.70
C VAL A 76 -2.09 -8.34 1.18
N ASN A 77 -1.89 -7.06 1.49
CA ASN A 77 -2.74 -5.99 0.96
C ASN A 77 -2.60 -5.83 -0.55
N GLY A 78 -1.39 -5.96 -1.11
CA GLY A 78 -1.18 -5.96 -2.56
C GLY A 78 -1.99 -7.06 -3.27
N VAL A 79 -2.07 -8.25 -2.68
CA VAL A 79 -2.82 -9.38 -3.25
C VAL A 79 -4.33 -9.09 -3.31
N TRP A 80 -4.94 -8.72 -2.18
CA TRP A 80 -6.39 -8.51 -2.18
C TRP A 80 -6.79 -7.26 -2.99
N VAL A 81 -5.99 -6.20 -2.94
CA VAL A 81 -6.22 -4.97 -3.72
C VAL A 81 -6.19 -5.27 -5.22
N ALA A 82 -5.14 -5.94 -5.71
CA ALA A 82 -5.02 -6.29 -7.12
C ALA A 82 -6.13 -7.25 -7.57
N MET A 83 -6.50 -8.21 -6.72
CA MET A 83 -7.58 -9.14 -7.03
C MET A 83 -8.93 -8.44 -7.11
N PHE A 84 -9.28 -7.64 -6.10
CA PHE A 84 -10.54 -6.93 -6.01
C PHE A 84 -10.73 -5.94 -7.15
N PHE A 85 -9.78 -5.02 -7.36
CA PHE A 85 -9.87 -4.03 -8.41
C PHE A 85 -9.72 -4.64 -9.81
N GLY A 86 -8.90 -5.70 -9.94
CA GLY A 86 -8.77 -6.42 -11.19
C GLY A 86 -10.10 -7.05 -11.65
N ILE A 87 -10.83 -7.70 -10.75
CA ILE A 87 -12.15 -8.28 -11.06
C ILE A 87 -13.16 -7.18 -11.42
N ILE A 88 -13.20 -6.08 -10.65
CA ILE A 88 -14.14 -4.99 -10.94
C ILE A 88 -13.84 -4.34 -12.28
N ALA A 89 -12.58 -4.08 -12.59
CA ALA A 89 -12.18 -3.41 -13.82
C ALA A 89 -12.39 -4.28 -15.08
N THR A 90 -12.38 -5.62 -14.96
CA THR A 90 -12.78 -6.48 -16.08
C THR A 90 -14.24 -6.30 -16.47
N ARG A 91 -15.10 -6.00 -15.47
CA ARG A 91 -16.52 -5.74 -15.73
C ARG A 91 -16.80 -4.28 -16.11
N PHE A 92 -16.10 -3.36 -15.49
CA PHE A 92 -16.26 -1.91 -15.67
C PHE A 92 -14.92 -1.29 -16.06
N ARG A 93 -14.67 -1.20 -17.36
CA ARG A 93 -13.39 -0.76 -17.92
C ARG A 93 -12.97 0.65 -17.49
N ASP A 94 -13.94 1.51 -17.16
CA ASP A 94 -13.71 2.88 -16.71
C ASP A 94 -13.13 2.96 -15.28
N VAL A 95 -13.17 1.86 -14.53
CA VAL A 95 -12.65 1.80 -13.14
C VAL A 95 -11.12 1.94 -13.12
N ALA A 96 -10.40 1.38 -14.10
CA ALA A 96 -8.95 1.45 -14.13
C ALA A 96 -8.43 2.90 -14.25
N PRO A 97 -8.89 3.74 -15.22
CA PRO A 97 -8.52 5.16 -15.27
C PRO A 97 -8.96 5.96 -14.03
N LEU A 98 -10.14 5.64 -13.48
CA LEU A 98 -10.62 6.27 -12.25
C LEU A 98 -9.70 5.99 -11.07
N LEU A 99 -9.26 4.73 -10.90
CA LEU A 99 -8.32 4.35 -9.84
C LEU A 99 -6.96 5.02 -10.02
N GLU A 100 -6.50 5.18 -11.25
CA GLU A 100 -5.27 5.90 -11.52
C GLU A 100 -5.34 7.35 -11.07
N ALA A 101 -6.42 8.05 -11.39
CA ALA A 101 -6.68 9.43 -10.94
C ALA A 101 -6.81 9.52 -9.41
N LEU A 102 -7.52 8.55 -8.78
CA LEU A 102 -7.68 8.48 -7.34
C LEU A 102 -6.34 8.27 -6.63
N VAL A 103 -5.50 7.36 -7.12
CA VAL A 103 -4.16 7.12 -6.55
C VAL A 103 -3.31 8.38 -6.63
N GLN A 104 -3.38 9.11 -7.73
CA GLN A 104 -2.66 10.37 -7.88
C GLN A 104 -3.15 11.43 -6.89
N LEU A 105 -4.47 11.56 -6.71
CA LEU A 105 -5.06 12.47 -5.73
C LEU A 105 -4.67 12.08 -4.30
N LEU A 106 -4.77 10.79 -3.96
CA LEU A 106 -4.38 10.27 -2.65
C LEU A 106 -2.91 10.52 -2.34
N PHE A 107 -2.03 10.45 -3.34
CA PHE A 107 -0.61 10.77 -3.17
C PHE A 107 -0.40 12.22 -2.70
N TYR A 108 -1.16 13.18 -3.24
CA TYR A 108 -1.06 14.57 -2.80
C TYR A 108 -1.69 14.83 -1.43
N VAL A 109 -2.73 14.08 -1.07
CA VAL A 109 -3.41 14.21 0.23
C VAL A 109 -2.63 13.51 1.35
N THR A 110 -1.87 12.45 1.02
CA THR A 110 -1.08 11.72 2.02
C THR A 110 0.19 12.51 2.38
N PRO A 111 0.48 12.73 3.66
CA PRO A 111 1.67 13.47 4.11
C PRO A 111 2.94 12.62 3.94
N ILE A 112 3.46 12.56 2.72
CA ILE A 112 4.67 11.76 2.39
C ILE A 112 5.94 12.57 2.66
N VAL A 113 5.91 13.88 2.37
CA VAL A 113 7.09 14.76 2.41
C VAL A 113 7.16 15.57 3.70
N TRP A 114 6.04 15.81 4.35
CA TRP A 114 5.93 16.64 5.56
C TRP A 114 5.46 15.80 6.76
N MET A 115 6.02 16.09 7.92
CA MET A 115 5.68 15.37 9.16
C MET A 115 4.42 15.98 9.78
N THR A 116 3.47 15.14 10.18
CA THR A 116 2.24 15.56 10.87
C THR A 116 2.55 16.21 12.22
N ASP A 117 3.57 15.76 12.92
CA ASP A 117 3.95 16.26 14.24
C ASP A 117 4.32 17.74 14.22
N THR A 118 5.09 18.18 13.22
CA THR A 118 5.43 19.60 13.04
C THR A 118 4.22 20.49 12.76
N LEU A 119 3.12 19.91 12.25
CA LEU A 119 1.89 20.61 11.95
C LEU A 119 0.98 20.74 13.18
N HIS A 120 1.00 19.76 14.08
CA HIS A 120 0.25 19.84 15.35
C HIS A 120 0.77 20.96 16.26
N GLU A 121 2.07 21.24 16.22
CA GLU A 121 2.69 22.32 16.99
C GLU A 121 2.34 23.73 16.49
N GLN A 122 2.01 23.87 15.20
CA GLN A 122 1.74 25.18 14.59
C GLN A 122 0.32 25.75 14.84
N GLY A 123 -0.61 24.94 15.36
CA GLY A 123 -1.96 25.37 15.72
C GLY A 123 -2.86 25.81 14.54
N GLY A 124 -4.15 26.01 14.79
CA GLY A 124 -5.09 26.59 13.84
C GLY A 124 -5.46 25.70 12.64
N ALA A 125 -5.58 26.30 11.43
CA ALA A 125 -5.99 25.60 10.21
C ALA A 125 -5.03 24.48 9.78
N VAL A 126 -3.79 24.52 10.24
CA VAL A 126 -2.75 23.52 9.93
C VAL A 126 -3.00 22.22 10.69
N SER A 127 -3.42 22.31 11.95
CA SER A 127 -3.77 21.12 12.75
C SER A 127 -5.01 20.40 12.22
N GLN A 128 -5.96 21.13 11.60
CA GLN A 128 -7.10 20.50 10.94
C GLN A 128 -6.70 19.69 9.70
N ARG A 129 -5.70 20.15 8.95
CA ARG A 129 -5.15 19.39 7.79
C ARG A 129 -4.47 18.11 8.23
N ALA A 130 -3.76 18.14 9.36
CA ALA A 130 -3.17 16.94 9.94
C ALA A 130 -4.25 15.89 10.30
N ARG A 131 -5.36 16.31 10.92
CA ARG A 131 -6.50 15.41 11.23
C ARG A 131 -7.16 14.82 9.98
N ILE A 132 -7.24 15.58 8.88
CA ILE A 132 -7.78 15.06 7.61
C ILE A 132 -6.83 13.99 7.04
N ALA A 133 -5.52 14.18 7.17
CA ALA A 133 -4.55 13.19 6.74
C ALA A 133 -4.65 11.90 7.56
N GLU A 134 -4.91 11.99 8.87
CA GLU A 134 -5.13 10.83 9.75
C GLU A 134 -6.37 10.01 9.38
N LEU A 135 -7.39 10.61 8.75
CA LEU A 135 -8.54 9.87 8.25
C LEU A 135 -8.23 9.04 6.99
N ASN A 136 -7.11 9.31 6.34
CA ASN A 136 -6.70 8.59 5.15
C ASN A 136 -6.06 7.23 5.54
N PRO A 137 -6.61 6.08 5.13
CA PRO A 137 -6.03 4.78 5.45
C PRO A 137 -4.59 4.64 4.95
N LEU A 138 -4.22 5.27 3.83
CA LEU A 138 -2.85 5.23 3.30
C LEU A 138 -1.84 5.89 4.24
N TYR A 139 -2.26 6.86 5.05
CA TYR A 139 -1.42 7.45 6.07
C TYR A 139 -0.97 6.39 7.10
N HIS A 140 -1.89 5.57 7.59
CA HIS A 140 -1.57 4.52 8.54
C HIS A 140 -0.65 3.45 7.96
N TYR A 141 -0.84 3.10 6.69
CA TYR A 141 0.09 2.22 5.96
C TYR A 141 1.49 2.82 5.86
N LEU A 142 1.57 4.13 5.62
CA LEU A 142 2.85 4.83 5.56
C LEU A 142 3.55 4.81 6.92
N GLU A 143 2.84 5.15 8.00
CA GLU A 143 3.39 5.22 9.36
C GLU A 143 3.90 3.86 9.86
N VAL A 144 3.15 2.79 9.63
CA VAL A 144 3.55 1.43 10.04
C VAL A 144 4.86 0.98 9.37
N VAL A 145 5.19 1.53 8.19
CA VAL A 145 6.45 1.22 7.49
C VAL A 145 7.53 2.24 7.80
N ARG A 146 7.18 3.54 7.77
CA ARG A 146 8.13 4.64 7.88
C ARG A 146 8.73 4.75 9.27
N SER A 147 7.90 4.74 10.33
CA SER A 147 8.38 4.97 11.69
C SER A 147 9.41 3.92 12.14
N PRO A 148 9.22 2.59 11.93
CA PRO A 148 10.26 1.61 12.24
C PRO A 148 11.55 1.81 11.42
N MET A 149 11.43 2.28 10.17
CA MET A 149 12.61 2.53 9.31
C MET A 149 13.48 3.67 9.80
N ILE A 150 12.93 4.63 10.57
CA ILE A 150 13.67 5.73 11.17
C ILE A 150 13.98 5.48 12.66
N GLY A 151 13.54 4.36 13.23
CA GLY A 151 13.75 4.02 14.63
C GLY A 151 12.77 4.68 15.60
N GLU A 152 11.62 5.15 15.10
CA GLU A 152 10.57 5.74 15.91
C GLU A 152 9.50 4.71 16.30
N PRO A 153 8.90 4.84 17.49
CA PRO A 153 7.84 3.94 17.93
C PRO A 153 6.54 4.19 17.14
N VAL A 154 5.92 3.11 16.70
CA VAL A 154 4.62 3.15 16.00
C VAL A 154 3.49 3.03 17.01
N ALA A 155 2.53 3.96 16.99
CA ALA A 155 1.36 3.87 17.83
C ALA A 155 0.50 2.64 17.45
N ALA A 156 0.00 1.91 18.45
CA ALA A 156 -0.73 0.66 18.24
C ALA A 156 -2.00 0.81 17.36
N TYR A 157 -2.61 1.98 17.36
CA TYR A 157 -3.81 2.22 16.55
C TYR A 157 -3.53 2.16 15.04
N HIS A 158 -2.33 2.53 14.57
CA HIS A 158 -1.94 2.39 13.16
C HIS A 158 -1.94 0.92 12.75
N TRP A 159 -1.38 0.05 13.58
CA TRP A 159 -1.39 -1.39 13.36
C TRP A 159 -2.80 -1.96 13.31
N LEU A 160 -3.67 -1.55 14.25
CA LEU A 160 -5.05 -2.00 14.29
C LEU A 160 -5.81 -1.61 13.03
N ILE A 161 -5.65 -0.38 12.54
CA ILE A 161 -6.31 0.09 11.31
C ILE A 161 -5.81 -0.70 10.10
N VAL A 162 -4.50 -0.89 9.97
CA VAL A 162 -3.92 -1.63 8.83
C VAL A 162 -4.37 -3.09 8.85
N ILE A 163 -4.37 -3.75 10.01
CA ILE A 163 -4.84 -5.14 10.14
C ILE A 163 -6.34 -5.22 9.84
N ALA A 164 -7.16 -4.31 10.36
CA ALA A 164 -8.58 -4.27 10.08
C ALA A 164 -8.85 -4.09 8.58
N CYS A 165 -8.17 -3.15 7.92
CA CYS A 165 -8.26 -2.94 6.47
C CYS A 165 -7.83 -4.20 5.69
N THR A 166 -6.79 -4.89 6.14
CA THR A 166 -6.32 -6.14 5.53
C THR A 166 -7.38 -7.24 5.62
N LEU A 167 -7.94 -7.46 6.81
CA LEU A 167 -8.95 -8.50 7.03
C LEU A 167 -10.26 -8.23 6.25
N VAL A 168 -10.74 -6.99 6.32
CA VAL A 168 -11.94 -6.56 5.58
C VAL A 168 -11.70 -6.66 4.08
N GLY A 169 -10.56 -6.19 3.60
CA GLY A 169 -10.20 -6.24 2.19
C GLY A 169 -10.10 -7.67 1.65
N LEU A 170 -9.43 -8.58 2.38
CA LEU A 170 -9.37 -10.00 2.03
C LEU A 170 -10.77 -10.63 2.00
N PHE A 171 -11.59 -10.35 3.01
CA PHE A 171 -12.96 -10.88 3.06
C PHE A 171 -13.78 -10.44 1.84
N ILE A 172 -13.73 -9.15 1.49
CA ILE A 172 -14.43 -8.60 0.32
C ILE A 172 -13.89 -9.22 -0.98
N ALA A 173 -12.55 -9.30 -1.14
CA ALA A 173 -11.95 -9.90 -2.32
C ALA A 173 -12.37 -11.37 -2.52
N LEU A 174 -12.41 -12.14 -1.44
CA LEU A 174 -12.88 -13.54 -1.48
C LEU A 174 -14.37 -13.65 -1.81
N LEU A 175 -15.21 -12.73 -1.33
CA LEU A 175 -16.63 -12.71 -1.69
C LEU A 175 -16.84 -12.41 -3.18
N VAL A 176 -16.08 -11.46 -3.72
CA VAL A 176 -16.17 -11.08 -5.14
C VAL A 176 -15.66 -12.22 -6.03
N MET A 177 -14.63 -12.94 -5.60
CA MET A 177 -14.08 -14.09 -6.34
C MET A 177 -15.03 -15.30 -6.40
N LYS A 178 -15.90 -15.46 -5.40
CA LYS A 178 -16.88 -16.57 -5.36
C LYS A 178 -18.10 -16.36 -6.27
N ARG A 179 -18.32 -15.15 -6.76
CA ARG A 179 -19.42 -14.80 -7.68
C ARG A 179 -18.99 -14.85 -9.13
#